data_1a031e0688e0abcafb45479352863563
#
_entry.id   1a031e0688e0abcafb45479352863563
#
_cell.length_a   1.000
_cell.length_b   1.000
_cell.length_c   1.000
_cell.angle_alpha   90.00
_cell.angle_beta   90.00
_cell.angle_gamma   90.00
#
_symmetry.space_group_name_H-M   'P 1'
#
loop_
_entity.id
_entity.type
_entity.pdbx_description
1 polymer ?
#
loop_
_entity_poly.entity_id
_entity_poly.type
_entity_poly.pdbx_seq_one_letter_code
_entity_poly.pdbx_strand_id
1 'polypeptide(L)'
;FIGGEIQRREDLTVASPEFLRRRFNIDVRVKSEVVAIDRKGHKVKVRAEGGEYEETYDKLVLAPGAGAKTFGLKGEGAFTLRDVRDTLELDAYIRENGVKTVLVAGGGFIGVEIAENFVRRGLEVTLAEFAPQLMPPLDAEMALCVRDALEKSGVGVLISTGVKAVEKTADGVKVTLTDGSVVETGVVVLAMGVAPETKLAAEAGLAISACGGISTNEYMRTSDEDIYAAGDAIAVMSAKEEALVPLAGPANRQGRSVAENIVGGRESNGKNVLGASVVKVFDMTFASVGRNEKQLAKAGVKYKKAYAFPMTHAGYYPGATQLTLKLLFGEKGEIYGAQAAGRENVEKQIDVISVFMQTGASVHDMARAELCYAPPYNSAKSPVNMLGFIAENILSGLCPTVYPEDLGADDFVLDVRT
;
A
#
# COMPACT_ATOMS: atom_id res chain seq x y z
N PHE A 1 -14.66 0.57 -11.16
CA PHE A 1 -15.89 1.32 -11.50
C PHE A 1 -15.54 2.50 -12.41
N ILE A 2 -14.68 3.42 -11.97
CA ILE A 2 -14.27 4.61 -12.76
C ILE A 2 -13.68 4.22 -14.12
N GLY A 3 -12.83 3.21 -14.17
CA GLY A 3 -12.21 2.68 -15.42
C GLY A 3 -13.06 1.69 -16.19
N GLY A 4 -14.28 1.36 -15.71
CA GLY A 4 -15.23 0.47 -16.39
C GLY A 4 -15.03 -1.03 -16.15
N GLU A 5 -14.07 -1.47 -15.35
CA GLU A 5 -13.89 -2.89 -14.99
C GLU A 5 -15.09 -3.41 -14.20
N ILE A 6 -15.55 -2.66 -13.21
CA ILE A 6 -16.77 -2.92 -12.45
C ILE A 6 -17.87 -2.03 -13.04
N GLN A 7 -18.91 -2.62 -13.60
CA GLN A 7 -19.96 -1.87 -14.32
C GLN A 7 -21.14 -1.46 -13.43
N ARG A 8 -21.46 -2.27 -12.42
CA ARG A 8 -22.62 -2.01 -11.57
C ARG A 8 -22.18 -1.53 -10.19
N ARG A 9 -22.91 -0.53 -9.67
CA ARG A 9 -22.67 0.03 -8.33
C ARG A 9 -22.78 -1.03 -7.23
N GLU A 10 -23.71 -1.96 -7.36
CA GLU A 10 -23.98 -3.01 -6.38
C GLU A 10 -22.77 -3.92 -6.19
N ASP A 11 -21.97 -4.12 -7.25
CA ASP A 11 -20.77 -4.96 -7.22
C ASP A 11 -19.59 -4.32 -6.45
N LEU A 12 -19.73 -3.04 -6.05
CA LEU A 12 -18.77 -2.38 -5.15
C LEU A 12 -18.97 -2.75 -3.68
N THR A 13 -20.09 -3.41 -3.34
CA THR A 13 -20.45 -3.74 -1.96
C THR A 13 -20.34 -5.24 -1.74
N VAL A 14 -19.38 -5.65 -0.90
CA VAL A 14 -19.12 -7.07 -0.60
C VAL A 14 -20.23 -7.70 0.25
N ALA A 15 -20.80 -6.94 1.19
CA ALA A 15 -21.86 -7.41 2.09
C ALA A 15 -22.84 -6.27 2.43
N SER A 16 -24.14 -6.57 2.42
CA SER A 16 -25.15 -5.63 2.88
C SER A 16 -25.43 -5.77 4.37
N PRO A 17 -26.00 -4.73 5.04
CA PRO A 17 -26.48 -4.84 6.41
C PRO A 17 -27.46 -6.01 6.62
N GLU A 18 -28.37 -6.24 5.68
CA GLU A 18 -29.34 -7.34 5.71
C GLU A 18 -28.66 -8.71 5.64
N PHE A 19 -27.62 -8.86 4.79
CA PHE A 19 -26.83 -10.08 4.71
C PHE A 19 -26.14 -10.38 6.04
N LEU A 20 -25.48 -9.39 6.64
CA LEU A 20 -24.79 -9.52 7.92
C LEU A 20 -25.77 -9.88 9.06
N ARG A 21 -26.94 -9.25 9.09
CA ARG A 21 -27.98 -9.56 10.07
C ARG A 21 -28.51 -10.99 9.90
N ARG A 22 -28.87 -11.39 8.70
CA ARG A 22 -29.48 -12.70 8.42
C ARG A 22 -28.50 -13.85 8.58
N ARG A 23 -27.23 -13.65 8.18
CA ARG A 23 -26.21 -14.70 8.17
C ARG A 23 -25.48 -14.84 9.49
N PHE A 24 -25.22 -13.74 10.17
CA PHE A 24 -24.34 -13.68 11.33
C PHE A 24 -24.99 -13.10 12.58
N ASN A 25 -26.26 -12.69 12.50
CA ASN A 25 -27.00 -12.03 13.58
C ASN A 25 -26.31 -10.76 14.10
N ILE A 26 -25.65 -10.01 13.20
CA ILE A 26 -25.01 -8.74 13.52
C ILE A 26 -26.00 -7.59 13.28
N ASP A 27 -26.22 -6.76 14.32
CA ASP A 27 -27.01 -5.53 14.19
C ASP A 27 -26.11 -4.43 13.59
N VAL A 28 -26.31 -4.14 12.31
CA VAL A 28 -25.56 -3.11 11.58
C VAL A 28 -26.36 -1.82 11.52
N ARG A 29 -25.87 -0.78 12.16
CA ARG A 29 -26.50 0.55 12.22
C ARG A 29 -25.76 1.50 11.28
N VAL A 30 -26.27 1.67 10.08
CA VAL A 30 -25.78 2.67 9.13
C VAL A 30 -26.23 4.07 9.50
N LYS A 31 -25.56 5.12 9.01
CA LYS A 31 -25.82 6.53 9.34
C LYS A 31 -25.85 6.79 10.85
N SER A 32 -25.03 6.08 11.58
CA SER A 32 -24.91 6.13 13.04
C SER A 32 -23.46 6.36 13.40
N GLU A 33 -23.12 7.58 13.76
CA GLU A 33 -21.77 8.02 14.09
C GLU A 33 -21.53 7.95 15.60
N VAL A 34 -20.53 7.21 16.04
CA VAL A 34 -20.06 7.27 17.42
C VAL A 34 -19.26 8.56 17.61
N VAL A 35 -19.77 9.46 18.46
CA VAL A 35 -19.19 10.79 18.68
C VAL A 35 -18.44 10.94 20.00
N ALA A 36 -18.63 10.01 20.96
CA ALA A 36 -17.90 9.99 22.22
C ALA A 36 -17.87 8.59 22.82
N ILE A 37 -16.85 8.31 23.64
CA ILE A 37 -16.72 7.09 24.43
C ILE A 37 -16.60 7.45 25.91
N ASP A 38 -17.53 6.97 26.73
CA ASP A 38 -17.44 7.01 28.19
C ASP A 38 -16.87 5.67 28.69
N ARG A 39 -15.57 5.64 28.90
CA ARG A 39 -14.84 4.44 29.36
C ARG A 39 -15.27 3.96 30.75
N LYS A 40 -15.63 4.90 31.65
CA LYS A 40 -16.04 4.56 33.03
C LYS A 40 -17.46 4.02 33.07
N GLY A 41 -18.34 4.58 32.25
CA GLY A 41 -19.72 4.14 32.14
C GLY A 41 -19.93 2.98 31.19
N HIS A 42 -18.88 2.49 30.50
CA HIS A 42 -18.96 1.47 29.44
C HIS A 42 -20.04 1.82 28.40
N LYS A 43 -20.01 3.05 27.87
CA LYS A 43 -20.98 3.55 26.92
C LYS A 43 -20.33 4.29 25.76
N VAL A 44 -21.00 4.26 24.63
CA VAL A 44 -20.70 5.14 23.50
C VAL A 44 -21.90 6.06 23.25
N LYS A 45 -21.62 7.31 22.87
CA LYS A 45 -22.65 8.25 22.42
C LYS A 45 -22.71 8.19 20.90
N VAL A 46 -23.91 7.96 20.37
CA VAL A 46 -24.16 7.76 18.95
C VAL A 46 -25.06 8.90 18.42
N ARG A 47 -24.67 9.49 17.31
CA ARG A 47 -25.44 10.45 16.54
C ARG A 47 -26.05 9.74 15.33
N ALA A 48 -27.38 9.77 15.20
CA ALA A 48 -28.13 9.17 14.10
C ALA A 48 -29.19 10.15 13.55
N GLU A 49 -29.88 9.81 12.46
CA GLU A 49 -30.93 10.66 11.87
C GLU A 49 -32.06 11.02 12.87
N GLY A 50 -32.36 10.13 13.82
CA GLY A 50 -33.35 10.34 14.87
C GLY A 50 -32.90 11.10 16.10
N GLY A 51 -31.66 11.58 16.14
CA GLY A 51 -31.06 12.26 17.29
C GLY A 51 -29.88 11.49 17.90
N GLU A 52 -29.48 11.89 19.10
CA GLU A 52 -28.37 11.25 19.83
C GLU A 52 -28.91 10.27 20.87
N TYR A 53 -28.23 9.14 21.03
CA TYR A 53 -28.53 8.14 22.05
C TYR A 53 -27.23 7.53 22.61
N GLU A 54 -27.35 6.82 23.71
CA GLU A 54 -26.24 6.04 24.29
C GLU A 54 -26.44 4.55 24.06
N GLU A 55 -25.33 3.86 23.81
CA GLU A 55 -25.26 2.40 23.72
C GLU A 55 -24.22 1.88 24.70
N THR A 56 -24.54 0.83 25.46
CA THR A 56 -23.62 0.20 26.39
C THR A 56 -22.80 -0.89 25.73
N TYR A 57 -21.62 -1.18 26.25
CA TYR A 57 -20.78 -2.29 25.79
C TYR A 57 -20.11 -3.04 26.95
N ASP A 58 -19.93 -4.33 26.78
CA ASP A 58 -19.00 -5.14 27.59
C ASP A 58 -17.58 -5.08 27.02
N LYS A 59 -17.46 -5.15 25.69
CA LYS A 59 -16.22 -4.95 24.94
C LYS A 59 -16.47 -4.04 23.74
N LEU A 60 -15.54 -3.14 23.51
CA LEU A 60 -15.59 -2.19 22.39
C LEU A 60 -14.44 -2.45 21.42
N VAL A 61 -14.71 -2.43 20.12
CA VAL A 61 -13.70 -2.52 19.07
C VAL A 61 -13.70 -1.22 18.25
N LEU A 62 -12.55 -0.58 18.16
CA LEU A 62 -12.33 0.61 17.34
C LEU A 62 -11.70 0.17 16.01
N ALA A 63 -12.44 0.34 14.91
CA ALA A 63 -11.96 0.08 13.57
C ALA A 63 -12.30 1.24 12.60
N PRO A 64 -11.99 2.52 12.96
CA PRO A 64 -12.42 3.67 12.18
C PRO A 64 -11.64 3.84 10.88
N GLY A 65 -10.55 3.10 10.69
CA GLY A 65 -9.74 3.15 9.49
C GLY A 65 -8.85 4.39 9.42
N ALA A 66 -8.67 4.91 8.20
CA ALA A 66 -7.85 6.09 7.92
C ALA A 66 -8.55 7.00 6.89
N GLY A 67 -8.47 8.30 7.07
CA GLY A 67 -8.98 9.31 6.15
C GLY A 67 -7.93 9.76 5.13
N ALA A 68 -8.37 10.32 4.01
CA ALA A 68 -7.49 10.87 3.00
C ALA A 68 -6.78 12.15 3.51
N LYS A 69 -5.48 12.25 3.27
CA LYS A 69 -4.72 13.48 3.52
C LYS A 69 -4.97 14.49 2.40
N THR A 70 -5.42 15.66 2.75
CA THR A 70 -5.63 16.76 1.81
C THR A 70 -4.64 17.92 2.00
N PHE A 71 -3.93 17.97 3.12
CA PHE A 71 -3.06 19.10 3.51
C PHE A 71 -3.75 20.48 3.40
N GLY A 72 -5.06 20.52 3.66
CA GLY A 72 -5.86 21.72 3.55
C GLY A 72 -6.32 22.08 2.14
N LEU A 73 -5.88 21.34 1.13
CA LEU A 73 -6.37 21.49 -0.24
C LEU A 73 -7.84 21.03 -0.30
N LYS A 74 -8.68 21.91 -0.80
CA LYS A 74 -10.11 21.68 -0.95
C LYS A 74 -10.67 22.68 -1.96
N GLY A 75 -11.80 22.38 -2.51
CA GLY A 75 -12.50 23.26 -3.44
C GLY A 75 -13.36 22.44 -4.41
N GLU A 76 -14.23 23.13 -5.13
CA GLU A 76 -15.01 22.50 -6.18
C GLU A 76 -14.08 21.99 -7.29
N GLY A 77 -14.26 20.74 -7.71
CA GLY A 77 -13.39 20.06 -8.66
C GLY A 77 -12.15 19.40 -8.04
N ALA A 78 -11.99 19.45 -6.71
CA ALA A 78 -10.97 18.68 -5.99
C ALA A 78 -11.63 17.55 -5.19
N PHE A 79 -11.23 16.31 -5.44
CA PHE A 79 -11.81 15.10 -4.85
C PHE A 79 -10.75 14.27 -4.15
N THR A 80 -11.14 13.60 -3.08
CA THR A 80 -10.43 12.44 -2.53
C THR A 80 -10.95 11.16 -3.16
N LEU A 81 -10.26 10.05 -2.94
CA LEU A 81 -10.71 8.73 -3.35
C LEU A 81 -10.38 7.73 -2.24
N ARG A 82 -11.30 7.58 -1.30
CA ARG A 82 -11.11 6.70 -0.14
C ARG A 82 -12.17 5.60 -0.05
N ASP A 83 -13.40 5.89 -0.42
CA ASP A 83 -14.53 4.99 -0.28
C ASP A 83 -15.44 4.97 -1.53
N VAL A 84 -16.53 4.19 -1.44
CA VAL A 84 -17.50 4.06 -2.53
C VAL A 84 -18.22 5.40 -2.81
N ARG A 85 -18.44 6.21 -1.78
CA ARG A 85 -19.09 7.52 -1.92
C ARG A 85 -18.19 8.47 -2.71
N ASP A 86 -16.92 8.58 -2.32
CA ASP A 86 -15.93 9.38 -3.06
C ASP A 86 -15.90 8.96 -4.55
N THR A 87 -15.90 7.65 -4.80
CA THR A 87 -15.89 7.08 -6.15
C THR A 87 -17.11 7.51 -6.97
N LEU A 88 -18.28 7.47 -6.37
CA LEU A 88 -19.53 7.83 -7.05
C LEU A 88 -19.66 9.34 -7.28
N GLU A 89 -19.22 10.16 -6.32
CA GLU A 89 -19.21 11.61 -6.43
C GLU A 89 -18.25 12.07 -7.54
N LEU A 90 -17.04 11.50 -7.58
CA LEU A 90 -16.05 11.77 -8.63
C LEU A 90 -16.54 11.32 -10.01
N ASP A 91 -17.14 10.12 -10.13
CA ASP A 91 -17.69 9.62 -11.38
C ASP A 91 -18.83 10.51 -11.91
N ALA A 92 -19.73 10.92 -11.02
CA ALA A 92 -20.82 11.84 -11.37
C ALA A 92 -20.27 13.18 -11.88
N TYR A 93 -19.31 13.78 -11.15
CA TYR A 93 -18.70 15.05 -11.54
C TYR A 93 -18.04 14.97 -12.92
N ILE A 94 -17.28 13.91 -13.20
CA ILE A 94 -16.62 13.70 -14.50
C ILE A 94 -17.63 13.63 -15.62
N ARG A 95 -18.74 12.92 -15.44
CA ARG A 95 -19.80 12.76 -16.45
C ARG A 95 -20.59 14.04 -16.68
N GLU A 96 -21.03 14.69 -15.62
CA GLU A 96 -21.91 15.86 -15.66
C GLU A 96 -21.19 17.09 -16.23
N ASN A 97 -19.89 17.23 -15.97
CA ASN A 97 -19.09 18.35 -16.47
C ASN A 97 -18.30 18.02 -17.75
N GLY A 98 -18.47 16.84 -18.33
CA GLY A 98 -17.79 16.45 -19.57
C GLY A 98 -16.27 16.51 -19.47
N VAL A 99 -15.71 16.20 -18.28
CA VAL A 99 -14.27 16.29 -17.99
C VAL A 99 -13.45 15.49 -19.00
N LYS A 100 -12.36 16.08 -19.49
CA LYS A 100 -11.42 15.45 -20.43
C LYS A 100 -10.01 15.31 -19.87
N THR A 101 -9.64 16.16 -18.93
CA THR A 101 -8.29 16.21 -18.35
C THR A 101 -8.37 16.03 -16.83
N VAL A 102 -7.43 15.29 -16.25
CA VAL A 102 -7.36 15.02 -14.82
C VAL A 102 -5.94 15.24 -14.32
N LEU A 103 -5.80 15.91 -13.18
CA LEU A 103 -4.57 15.93 -12.42
C LEU A 103 -4.71 15.04 -11.20
N VAL A 104 -3.81 14.07 -11.06
CA VAL A 104 -3.70 13.19 -9.87
C VAL A 104 -2.55 13.72 -9.01
N ALA A 105 -2.84 14.12 -7.78
CA ALA A 105 -1.85 14.59 -6.81
C ALA A 105 -1.45 13.45 -5.88
N GLY A 106 -0.23 12.95 -6.05
CA GLY A 106 0.36 11.85 -5.28
C GLY A 106 0.59 10.59 -6.13
N GLY A 107 1.80 10.05 -6.07
CA GLY A 107 2.29 8.88 -6.82
C GLY A 107 2.40 7.59 -6.00
N GLY A 108 1.59 7.46 -4.94
CA GLY A 108 1.43 6.21 -4.18
C GLY A 108 0.45 5.24 -4.85
N PHE A 109 0.07 4.16 -4.15
CA PHE A 109 -0.83 3.12 -4.66
C PHE A 109 -2.11 3.70 -5.29
N ILE A 110 -2.85 4.52 -4.54
CA ILE A 110 -4.11 5.11 -5.01
C ILE A 110 -3.89 5.96 -6.27
N GLY A 111 -2.81 6.77 -6.27
CA GLY A 111 -2.53 7.66 -7.39
C GLY A 111 -2.21 6.93 -8.69
N VAL A 112 -1.37 5.90 -8.64
CA VAL A 112 -1.01 5.13 -9.85
C VAL A 112 -2.18 4.30 -10.36
N GLU A 113 -2.98 3.70 -9.48
CA GLU A 113 -4.16 2.91 -9.85
C GLU A 113 -5.25 3.79 -10.47
N ILE A 114 -5.51 4.98 -9.91
CA ILE A 114 -6.54 5.86 -10.47
C ILE A 114 -6.08 6.51 -11.78
N ALA A 115 -4.78 6.79 -11.94
CA ALA A 115 -4.23 7.28 -13.20
C ALA A 115 -4.48 6.28 -14.35
N GLU A 116 -4.22 4.99 -14.14
CA GLU A 116 -4.55 3.94 -15.10
C GLU A 116 -6.05 3.94 -15.43
N ASN A 117 -6.92 4.00 -14.41
CA ASN A 117 -8.37 3.96 -14.61
C ASN A 117 -8.89 5.16 -15.41
N PHE A 118 -8.30 6.34 -15.24
CA PHE A 118 -8.65 7.52 -16.03
C PHE A 118 -8.18 7.42 -17.48
N VAL A 119 -6.97 6.91 -17.73
CA VAL A 119 -6.50 6.65 -19.11
C VAL A 119 -7.41 5.64 -19.80
N ARG A 120 -7.80 4.55 -19.13
CA ARG A 120 -8.75 3.56 -19.68
C ARG A 120 -10.11 4.15 -19.99
N ARG A 121 -10.53 5.16 -19.24
CA ARG A 121 -11.75 5.93 -19.49
C ARG A 121 -11.60 6.92 -20.67
N GLY A 122 -10.42 7.10 -21.23
CA GLY A 122 -10.15 8.00 -22.32
C GLY A 122 -9.88 9.45 -21.90
N LEU A 123 -9.49 9.66 -20.63
CA LEU A 123 -9.10 10.98 -20.12
C LEU A 123 -7.59 11.18 -20.29
N GLU A 124 -7.19 12.44 -20.51
CA GLU A 124 -5.79 12.85 -20.44
C GLU A 124 -5.38 13.04 -18.97
N VAL A 125 -4.29 12.40 -18.57
CA VAL A 125 -3.89 12.31 -17.16
C VAL A 125 -2.51 12.91 -16.94
N THR A 126 -2.41 13.81 -15.96
CA THR A 126 -1.15 14.26 -15.37
C THR A 126 -1.08 13.81 -13.93
N LEU A 127 0.00 13.12 -13.54
CA LEU A 127 0.28 12.71 -12.16
C LEU A 127 1.43 13.55 -11.61
N ALA A 128 1.18 14.27 -10.51
CA ALA A 128 2.17 15.09 -9.82
C ALA A 128 2.54 14.46 -8.46
N GLU A 129 3.83 14.18 -8.25
CA GLU A 129 4.36 13.63 -7.01
C GLU A 129 5.40 14.58 -6.38
N PHE A 130 5.18 14.94 -5.13
CA PHE A 130 6.08 15.83 -4.39
C PHE A 130 7.46 15.21 -4.13
N ALA A 131 7.51 13.90 -3.91
CA ALA A 131 8.76 13.17 -3.72
C ALA A 131 9.54 13.02 -5.05
N PRO A 132 10.86 12.73 -4.99
CA PRO A 132 11.67 12.52 -6.19
C PRO A 132 11.39 11.20 -6.91
N GLN A 133 10.47 10.37 -6.40
CA GLN A 133 10.06 9.09 -6.99
C GLN A 133 8.61 8.75 -6.69
N LEU A 134 8.03 7.92 -7.53
CA LEU A 134 6.74 7.26 -7.30
C LEU A 134 6.90 6.09 -6.33
N MET A 135 5.78 5.56 -5.82
CA MET A 135 5.71 4.33 -5.04
C MET A 135 6.74 4.27 -3.89
N PRO A 136 6.50 4.96 -2.78
CA PRO A 136 7.44 5.03 -1.65
C PRO A 136 7.97 3.69 -1.10
N PRO A 137 7.24 2.56 -1.16
CA PRO A 137 7.77 1.26 -0.75
C PRO A 137 8.90 0.70 -1.62
N LEU A 138 9.01 1.16 -2.87
CA LEU A 138 10.05 0.73 -3.79
C LEU A 138 11.33 1.57 -3.63
N ASP A 139 12.47 1.00 -3.99
CA ASP A 139 13.71 1.76 -4.17
C ASP A 139 13.69 2.53 -5.49
N ALA A 140 14.60 3.51 -5.65
CA ALA A 140 14.52 4.48 -6.73
C ALA A 140 14.55 3.84 -8.13
N GLU A 141 15.45 2.87 -8.35
CA GLU A 141 15.58 2.17 -9.63
C GLU A 141 14.37 1.26 -9.93
N MET A 142 13.75 0.68 -8.91
CA MET A 142 12.52 -0.10 -9.07
C MET A 142 11.32 0.82 -9.35
N ALA A 143 11.28 2.00 -8.75
CA ALA A 143 10.27 3.01 -8.99
C ALA A 143 10.32 3.61 -10.41
N LEU A 144 11.51 3.63 -11.05
CA LEU A 144 11.64 4.01 -12.46
C LEU A 144 10.80 3.11 -13.39
N CYS A 145 10.71 1.82 -13.09
CA CYS A 145 9.85 0.92 -13.88
C CYS A 145 8.36 1.29 -13.80
N VAL A 146 7.90 1.80 -12.64
CA VAL A 146 6.52 2.31 -12.49
C VAL A 146 6.30 3.55 -13.32
N ARG A 147 7.26 4.49 -13.26
CA ARG A 147 7.23 5.72 -14.07
C ARG A 147 7.18 5.40 -15.57
N ASP A 148 8.05 4.52 -16.01
CA ASP A 148 8.11 4.06 -17.39
C ASP A 148 6.79 3.45 -17.87
N ALA A 149 6.14 2.63 -17.03
CA ALA A 149 4.85 2.02 -17.36
C ALA A 149 3.75 3.08 -17.54
N LEU A 150 3.72 4.08 -16.67
CA LEU A 150 2.77 5.21 -16.74
C LEU A 150 3.02 6.07 -17.98
N GLU A 151 4.26 6.51 -18.22
CA GLU A 151 4.62 7.38 -19.33
C GLU A 151 4.40 6.71 -20.69
N LYS A 152 4.76 5.42 -20.83
CA LYS A 152 4.48 4.61 -22.04
C LYS A 152 2.99 4.44 -22.32
N SER A 153 2.16 4.56 -21.29
CA SER A 153 0.70 4.46 -21.39
C SER A 153 0.02 5.83 -21.55
N GLY A 154 0.79 6.91 -21.71
CA GLY A 154 0.27 8.25 -22.00
C GLY A 154 -0.01 9.12 -20.77
N VAL A 155 0.43 8.72 -19.58
CA VAL A 155 0.34 9.56 -18.37
C VAL A 155 1.50 10.54 -18.33
N GLY A 156 1.21 11.84 -18.21
CA GLY A 156 2.24 12.85 -17.90
C GLY A 156 2.68 12.72 -16.43
N VAL A 157 3.97 12.48 -16.17
CA VAL A 157 4.48 12.29 -14.80
C VAL A 157 5.40 13.43 -14.40
N LEU A 158 5.03 14.14 -13.32
CA LEU A 158 5.81 15.21 -12.69
C LEU A 158 6.29 14.72 -11.32
N ILE A 159 7.57 14.50 -11.16
CA ILE A 159 8.20 14.16 -9.87
C ILE A 159 8.86 15.39 -9.24
N SER A 160 9.13 15.36 -7.94
CA SER A 160 9.64 16.50 -7.16
C SER A 160 8.73 17.75 -7.27
N THR A 161 7.45 17.54 -7.58
CA THR A 161 6.49 18.60 -7.87
C THR A 161 5.14 18.24 -7.25
N GLY A 162 4.76 18.95 -6.20
CA GLY A 162 3.48 18.73 -5.50
C GLY A 162 2.44 19.78 -5.88
N VAL A 163 1.20 19.57 -5.43
CA VAL A 163 0.12 20.56 -5.54
C VAL A 163 0.19 21.53 -4.36
N LYS A 164 0.20 22.83 -4.66
CA LYS A 164 0.25 23.93 -3.67
C LYS A 164 -1.11 24.59 -3.46
N ALA A 165 -1.89 24.76 -4.52
CA ALA A 165 -3.22 25.35 -4.45
C ALA A 165 -4.13 24.81 -5.57
N VAL A 166 -5.43 24.81 -5.31
CA VAL A 166 -6.49 24.40 -6.24
C VAL A 166 -7.55 25.50 -6.24
N GLU A 167 -7.86 26.03 -7.40
CA GLU A 167 -8.81 27.12 -7.60
C GLU A 167 -9.81 26.74 -8.69
N LYS A 168 -11.13 26.88 -8.42
CA LYS A 168 -12.18 26.68 -9.43
C LYS A 168 -12.11 27.80 -10.46
N THR A 169 -12.25 27.42 -11.74
CA THR A 169 -12.40 28.36 -12.87
C THR A 169 -13.73 28.11 -13.58
N ALA A 170 -14.05 28.92 -14.58
CA ALA A 170 -15.26 28.74 -15.39
C ALA A 170 -15.25 27.38 -16.13
N ASP A 171 -14.08 26.97 -16.63
CA ASP A 171 -13.93 25.81 -17.53
C ASP A 171 -13.29 24.60 -16.85
N GLY A 172 -13.06 24.63 -15.53
CA GLY A 172 -12.44 23.52 -14.81
C GLY A 172 -11.76 23.94 -13.49
N VAL A 173 -10.52 23.54 -13.33
CA VAL A 173 -9.72 23.76 -12.11
C VAL A 173 -8.32 24.22 -12.51
N LYS A 174 -7.86 25.31 -11.91
CA LYS A 174 -6.49 25.79 -11.98
C LYS A 174 -5.71 25.26 -10.79
N VAL A 175 -4.63 24.54 -11.07
CA VAL A 175 -3.75 23.95 -10.07
C VAL A 175 -2.40 24.65 -10.08
N THR A 176 -2.01 25.26 -8.98
CA THR A 176 -0.67 25.80 -8.79
C THR A 176 0.22 24.72 -8.19
N LEU A 177 1.34 24.43 -8.81
CA LEU A 177 2.32 23.45 -8.34
C LEU A 177 3.39 24.10 -7.44
N THR A 178 4.17 23.26 -6.74
CA THR A 178 5.18 23.72 -5.78
C THR A 178 6.37 24.42 -6.44
N ASP A 179 6.65 24.13 -7.71
CA ASP A 179 7.68 24.82 -8.53
C ASP A 179 7.20 26.17 -9.10
N GLY A 180 5.95 26.54 -8.86
CA GLY A 180 5.32 27.77 -9.33
C GLY A 180 4.63 27.63 -10.70
N SER A 181 4.75 26.50 -11.36
CA SER A 181 4.01 26.24 -12.59
C SER A 181 2.51 26.05 -12.34
N VAL A 182 1.72 26.20 -13.38
CA VAL A 182 0.25 26.11 -13.33
C VAL A 182 -0.22 25.07 -14.34
N VAL A 183 -1.13 24.21 -13.89
CA VAL A 183 -1.84 23.23 -14.73
C VAL A 183 -3.32 23.55 -14.71
N GLU A 184 -3.94 23.69 -15.87
CA GLU A 184 -5.39 23.77 -16.03
C GLU A 184 -5.93 22.37 -16.33
N THR A 185 -6.95 21.95 -15.60
CA THR A 185 -7.51 20.60 -15.69
C THR A 185 -9.02 20.61 -15.40
N GLY A 186 -9.74 19.58 -15.85
CA GLY A 186 -11.16 19.46 -15.54
C GLY A 186 -11.45 19.05 -14.09
N VAL A 187 -10.54 18.28 -13.48
CA VAL A 187 -10.70 17.78 -12.10
C VAL A 187 -9.34 17.45 -11.49
N VAL A 188 -9.24 17.55 -10.16
CA VAL A 188 -8.06 17.13 -9.38
C VAL A 188 -8.45 16.00 -8.44
N VAL A 189 -7.64 14.94 -8.38
CA VAL A 189 -7.79 13.86 -7.40
C VAL A 189 -6.61 13.91 -6.40
N LEU A 190 -6.94 14.10 -5.12
CA LEU A 190 -5.98 14.20 -4.03
C LEU A 190 -5.68 12.80 -3.49
N ALA A 191 -4.61 12.17 -3.98
CA ALA A 191 -4.13 10.83 -3.61
C ALA A 191 -2.83 10.88 -2.76
N MET A 192 -2.73 11.86 -1.86
CA MET A 192 -1.52 12.21 -1.10
C MET A 192 -1.33 11.37 0.18
N GLY A 193 -1.86 10.16 0.20
CA GLY A 193 -1.79 9.22 1.32
C GLY A 193 -2.96 9.37 2.30
N VAL A 194 -2.87 8.59 3.39
CA VAL A 194 -3.92 8.50 4.41
C VAL A 194 -3.38 8.82 5.80
N ALA A 195 -4.26 9.23 6.71
CA ALA A 195 -3.97 9.43 8.13
C ALA A 195 -4.93 8.59 8.97
N PRO A 196 -4.45 7.92 10.04
CA PRO A 196 -5.31 7.12 10.90
C PRO A 196 -6.38 7.98 11.58
N GLU A 197 -7.61 7.47 11.65
CA GLU A 197 -8.72 8.14 12.35
C GLU A 197 -8.61 7.85 13.84
N THR A 198 -7.89 8.69 14.58
CA THR A 198 -7.60 8.50 16.01
C THR A 198 -8.30 9.51 16.93
N LYS A 199 -9.03 10.46 16.38
CA LYS A 199 -9.66 11.53 17.15
C LYS A 199 -10.54 11.00 18.29
N LEU A 200 -11.46 10.10 17.99
CA LEU A 200 -12.37 9.49 18.96
C LEU A 200 -11.62 8.78 20.10
N ALA A 201 -10.57 8.03 19.77
CA ALA A 201 -9.73 7.34 20.73
C ALA A 201 -8.94 8.31 21.61
N ALA A 202 -8.34 9.34 21.02
CA ALA A 202 -7.60 10.36 21.75
C ALA A 202 -8.50 11.17 22.70
N GLU A 203 -9.68 11.61 22.27
CA GLU A 203 -10.67 12.31 23.08
C GLU A 203 -11.18 11.44 24.24
N ALA A 204 -11.25 10.12 24.07
CA ALA A 204 -11.54 9.16 25.13
C ALA A 204 -10.35 8.90 26.08
N GLY A 205 -9.18 9.51 25.85
CA GLY A 205 -7.98 9.33 26.66
C GLY A 205 -7.30 7.98 26.48
N LEU A 206 -7.47 7.33 25.31
CA LEU A 206 -6.69 6.15 24.92
C LEU A 206 -5.30 6.57 24.43
N ALA A 207 -4.31 5.69 24.62
CA ALA A 207 -2.94 5.98 24.21
C ALA A 207 -2.82 6.00 22.66
N ILE A 208 -2.16 7.04 22.17
CA ILE A 208 -1.81 7.20 20.74
C ILE A 208 -0.28 7.09 20.63
N SER A 209 0.18 6.27 19.69
CA SER A 209 1.59 6.07 19.40
C SER A 209 2.23 7.32 18.80
N ALA A 210 3.55 7.42 18.92
CA ALA A 210 4.34 8.49 18.28
C ALA A 210 4.21 8.50 16.74
N CYS A 211 3.88 7.36 16.11
CA CYS A 211 3.59 7.31 14.67
C CYS A 211 2.16 7.79 14.32
N GLY A 212 1.34 8.13 15.31
CA GLY A 212 -0.01 8.70 15.16
C GLY A 212 -1.15 7.69 15.16
N GLY A 213 -0.90 6.38 15.24
CA GLY A 213 -1.92 5.35 15.34
C GLY A 213 -2.35 5.07 16.78
N ILE A 214 -3.52 4.47 16.98
CA ILE A 214 -3.97 3.98 18.29
C ILE A 214 -2.98 2.90 18.76
N SER A 215 -2.43 3.07 19.98
CA SER A 215 -1.51 2.08 20.56
C SER A 215 -2.28 0.84 21.00
N THR A 216 -1.80 -0.34 20.60
CA THR A 216 -2.33 -1.64 21.03
C THR A 216 -1.21 -2.56 21.49
N ASN A 217 -1.54 -3.50 22.36
CA ASN A 217 -0.64 -4.60 22.68
C ASN A 217 -0.70 -5.70 21.59
N GLU A 218 0.06 -6.78 21.79
CA GLU A 218 0.10 -7.92 20.86
C GLU A 218 -1.24 -8.64 20.67
N TYR A 219 -2.20 -8.41 21.58
CA TYR A 219 -3.56 -8.95 21.54
C TYR A 219 -4.60 -7.96 20.98
N MET A 220 -4.15 -6.88 20.34
CA MET A 220 -5.01 -5.81 19.79
C MET A 220 -5.78 -5.02 20.85
N ARG A 221 -5.42 -5.11 22.13
CA ARG A 221 -6.04 -4.38 23.22
C ARG A 221 -5.35 -3.01 23.38
N THR A 222 -6.15 -1.97 23.54
CA THR A 222 -5.69 -0.60 23.75
C THR A 222 -5.12 -0.40 25.17
N SER A 223 -4.92 0.85 25.59
CA SER A 223 -4.61 1.20 26.99
C SER A 223 -5.78 1.00 27.95
N ASP A 224 -6.93 0.57 27.47
CA ASP A 224 -8.10 0.17 28.24
C ASP A 224 -8.34 -1.34 28.07
N GLU A 225 -8.66 -2.05 29.16
CA GLU A 225 -8.78 -3.51 29.13
C GLU A 225 -10.04 -4.03 28.42
N ASP A 226 -11.02 -3.17 28.22
CA ASP A 226 -12.28 -3.50 27.57
C ASP A 226 -12.40 -2.92 26.16
N ILE A 227 -11.34 -2.20 25.71
CA ILE A 227 -11.32 -1.57 24.37
C ILE A 227 -10.18 -2.15 23.53
N TYR A 228 -10.54 -2.64 22.36
CA TYR A 228 -9.65 -3.17 21.34
C TYR A 228 -9.61 -2.21 20.13
N ALA A 229 -8.57 -2.31 19.31
CA ALA A 229 -8.52 -1.58 18.06
C ALA A 229 -7.84 -2.39 16.96
N ALA A 230 -8.25 -2.18 15.69
CA ALA A 230 -7.73 -2.89 14.53
C ALA A 230 -7.78 -2.04 13.25
N GLY A 231 -7.04 -2.46 12.24
CA GLY A 231 -7.03 -1.87 10.89
C GLY A 231 -6.12 -0.66 10.76
N ASP A 232 -6.43 0.19 9.78
CA ASP A 232 -5.57 1.32 9.38
C ASP A 232 -5.41 2.39 10.47
N ALA A 233 -6.24 2.34 11.53
CA ALA A 233 -6.20 3.30 12.63
C ALA A 233 -5.13 3.01 13.69
N ILE A 234 -4.54 1.80 13.71
CA ILE A 234 -3.62 1.39 14.77
C ILE A 234 -2.16 1.52 14.39
N ALA A 235 -1.30 1.69 15.39
CA ALA A 235 0.13 1.46 15.28
C ALA A 235 0.43 -0.05 15.34
N VAL A 236 1.30 -0.52 14.46
CA VAL A 236 1.74 -1.92 14.42
C VAL A 236 3.26 -2.00 14.55
N MET A 237 3.76 -3.12 15.06
CA MET A 237 5.19 -3.39 15.03
C MET A 237 5.62 -3.80 13.63
N SER A 238 6.54 -3.06 13.04
CA SER A 238 7.18 -3.38 11.77
C SER A 238 8.69 -3.26 11.93
N ALA A 239 9.40 -4.35 11.69
CA ALA A 239 10.86 -4.42 11.85
C ALA A 239 11.38 -3.86 13.18
N LYS A 240 10.69 -4.13 14.28
CA LYS A 240 10.96 -3.70 15.66
C LYS A 240 10.69 -2.21 15.96
N GLU A 241 10.03 -1.51 15.08
CA GLU A 241 9.59 -0.12 15.28
C GLU A 241 8.07 -0.01 15.12
N GLU A 242 7.45 0.93 15.82
CA GLU A 242 6.04 1.26 15.59
C GLU A 242 5.87 1.98 14.24
N ALA A 243 4.91 1.52 13.46
CA ALA A 243 4.63 2.07 12.13
C ALA A 243 3.13 2.04 11.81
N LEU A 244 2.73 2.85 10.86
CA LEU A 244 1.43 2.76 10.20
C LEU A 244 1.56 1.89 8.96
N VAL A 245 0.77 0.83 8.87
CA VAL A 245 0.72 -0.06 7.70
C VAL A 245 -0.73 -0.22 7.25
N PRO A 246 -1.28 0.79 6.54
CA PRO A 246 -2.68 0.81 6.13
C PRO A 246 -2.92 -0.13 4.94
N LEU A 247 -2.96 -1.44 5.23
CA LEU A 247 -3.17 -2.51 4.27
C LEU A 247 -4.27 -3.47 4.73
N ALA A 248 -5.12 -3.88 3.80
CA ALA A 248 -6.27 -4.75 4.07
C ALA A 248 -5.88 -6.14 4.63
N GLY A 249 -4.74 -6.70 4.21
CA GLY A 249 -4.25 -7.98 4.71
C GLY A 249 -3.99 -8.00 6.22
N PRO A 250 -3.16 -7.08 6.76
CA PRO A 250 -3.01 -6.90 8.20
C PRO A 250 -4.33 -6.61 8.91
N ALA A 251 -5.15 -5.68 8.40
CA ALA A 251 -6.43 -5.30 8.99
C ALA A 251 -7.38 -6.51 9.17
N ASN A 252 -7.48 -7.36 8.15
CA ASN A 252 -8.30 -8.57 8.19
C ASN A 252 -7.83 -9.54 9.29
N ARG A 253 -6.53 -9.83 9.37
CA ARG A 253 -5.97 -10.71 10.42
C ARG A 253 -6.16 -10.13 11.82
N GLN A 254 -5.98 -8.81 11.97
CA GLN A 254 -6.21 -8.11 13.25
C GLN A 254 -7.67 -8.24 13.71
N GLY A 255 -8.64 -8.06 12.79
CA GLY A 255 -10.06 -8.24 13.10
C GLY A 255 -10.37 -9.65 13.62
N ARG A 256 -9.77 -10.69 13.01
CA ARG A 256 -9.90 -12.06 13.50
C ARG A 256 -9.30 -12.21 14.91
N SER A 257 -8.08 -11.73 15.13
CA SER A 257 -7.42 -11.82 16.45
C SER A 257 -8.18 -11.07 17.53
N VAL A 258 -8.78 -9.91 17.20
CA VAL A 258 -9.66 -9.18 18.13
C VAL A 258 -10.84 -10.06 18.55
N ALA A 259 -11.52 -10.71 17.59
CA ALA A 259 -12.67 -11.56 17.88
C ALA A 259 -12.30 -12.74 18.79
N GLU A 260 -11.18 -13.43 18.52
CA GLU A 260 -10.67 -14.51 19.37
C GLU A 260 -10.32 -14.01 20.78
N ASN A 261 -9.67 -12.84 20.88
CA ASN A 261 -9.22 -12.29 22.17
C ASN A 261 -10.38 -11.78 23.04
N ILE A 262 -11.45 -11.27 22.45
CA ILE A 262 -12.66 -10.84 23.17
C ILE A 262 -13.33 -12.02 23.89
N VAL A 263 -13.34 -13.19 23.29
CA VAL A 263 -13.97 -14.39 23.87
C VAL A 263 -13.02 -15.21 24.76
N GLY A 264 -11.89 -14.63 25.16
CA GLY A 264 -10.96 -15.24 26.10
C GLY A 264 -9.81 -16.03 25.45
N GLY A 265 -9.64 -15.95 24.14
CA GLY A 265 -8.46 -16.44 23.41
C GLY A 265 -7.21 -15.64 23.74
N ARG A 266 -6.07 -16.10 23.23
CA ARG A 266 -4.76 -15.40 23.29
C ARG A 266 -4.08 -15.44 21.94
N GLU A 267 -4.78 -14.95 20.93
CA GLU A 267 -4.25 -14.86 19.56
C GLU A 267 -3.37 -13.61 19.43
N SER A 268 -2.06 -13.83 19.46
CA SER A 268 -1.09 -12.75 19.24
C SER A 268 -0.95 -12.44 17.74
N ASN A 269 -1.35 -11.26 17.33
CA ASN A 269 -1.17 -10.74 15.97
C ASN A 269 -0.21 -9.53 15.91
N GLY A 270 0.41 -9.19 17.05
CA GLY A 270 1.29 -8.03 17.19
C GLY A 270 2.71 -8.25 16.67
N LYS A 271 3.03 -9.41 16.11
CA LYS A 271 4.37 -9.69 15.61
C LYS A 271 4.53 -9.22 14.18
N ASN A 272 5.38 -8.23 14.01
CA ASN A 272 6.09 -7.85 12.79
C ASN A 272 5.26 -7.86 11.50
N VAL A 273 4.49 -6.81 11.28
CA VAL A 273 3.81 -6.58 10.00
C VAL A 273 4.87 -6.23 8.95
N LEU A 274 5.01 -7.06 7.92
CA LEU A 274 6.04 -6.89 6.89
C LEU A 274 5.66 -5.89 5.79
N GLY A 275 4.38 -5.54 5.66
CA GLY A 275 3.90 -4.62 4.65
C GLY A 275 3.96 -5.19 3.23
N ALA A 276 3.72 -6.51 3.07
CA ALA A 276 3.62 -7.11 1.74
C ALA A 276 2.50 -6.44 0.95
N SER A 277 2.85 -5.93 -0.24
CA SER A 277 1.95 -5.13 -1.08
C SER A 277 2.19 -5.39 -2.55
N VAL A 278 1.14 -5.22 -3.34
CA VAL A 278 1.17 -5.37 -4.81
C VAL A 278 0.30 -4.29 -5.44
N VAL A 279 0.70 -3.84 -6.62
CA VAL A 279 -0.08 -2.92 -7.46
C VAL A 279 0.07 -3.31 -8.93
N LYS A 280 -1.03 -3.19 -9.66
CA LYS A 280 -1.03 -3.28 -11.12
C LYS A 280 -1.01 -1.88 -11.71
N VAL A 281 -0.17 -1.67 -12.71
CA VAL A 281 -0.05 -0.43 -13.48
C VAL A 281 -0.03 -0.81 -14.95
N PHE A 282 -1.17 -0.71 -15.62
CA PHE A 282 -1.43 -1.19 -16.98
C PHE A 282 -1.13 -2.68 -17.15
N ASP A 283 -0.10 -3.03 -17.91
CA ASP A 283 0.32 -4.42 -18.16
C ASP A 283 1.45 -4.87 -17.23
N MET A 284 1.90 -3.99 -16.33
CA MET A 284 2.95 -4.26 -15.37
C MET A 284 2.38 -4.46 -13.96
N THR A 285 3.04 -5.30 -13.19
CA THR A 285 2.77 -5.53 -11.76
C THR A 285 4.03 -5.20 -10.96
N PHE A 286 3.84 -4.57 -9.83
CA PHE A 286 4.90 -4.21 -8.89
C PHE A 286 4.53 -4.69 -7.50
N ALA A 287 5.45 -5.34 -6.82
CA ALA A 287 5.22 -5.85 -5.47
C ALA A 287 6.44 -5.64 -4.58
N SER A 288 6.21 -5.53 -3.28
CA SER A 288 7.27 -5.38 -2.29
C SER A 288 6.90 -6.00 -0.95
N VAL A 289 7.91 -6.34 -0.16
CA VAL A 289 7.78 -6.79 1.21
C VAL A 289 8.99 -6.37 2.04
N GLY A 290 8.77 -6.05 3.30
CA GLY A 290 9.83 -5.67 4.22
C GLY A 290 10.35 -4.24 4.01
N ARG A 291 11.60 -4.01 4.35
CA ARG A 291 12.27 -2.69 4.29
C ARG A 291 12.91 -2.45 2.93
N ASN A 292 12.86 -1.22 2.46
CA ASN A 292 13.65 -0.74 1.34
C ASN A 292 14.99 -0.13 1.81
N GLU A 293 15.86 0.23 0.88
CA GLU A 293 17.18 0.81 1.19
C GLU A 293 17.10 2.09 2.03
N LYS A 294 16.15 2.97 1.73
CA LYS A 294 15.93 4.22 2.48
C LYS A 294 15.60 3.96 3.96
N GLN A 295 14.77 2.97 4.21
CA GLN A 295 14.38 2.59 5.58
C GLN A 295 15.53 1.91 6.31
N LEU A 296 16.32 1.06 5.64
CA LEU A 296 17.52 0.44 6.22
C LEU A 296 18.60 1.48 6.55
N ALA A 297 18.87 2.40 5.62
CA ALA A 297 19.81 3.48 5.82
C ALA A 297 19.40 4.40 7.00
N LYS A 298 18.13 4.79 7.06
CA LYS A 298 17.59 5.58 8.19
C LYS A 298 17.75 4.87 9.53
N ALA A 299 17.59 3.55 9.56
CA ALA A 299 17.75 2.73 10.75
C ALA A 299 19.22 2.38 11.07
N GLY A 300 20.19 2.81 10.25
CA GLY A 300 21.60 2.48 10.40
C GLY A 300 21.92 0.99 10.23
N VAL A 301 21.04 0.25 9.55
CA VAL A 301 21.22 -1.19 9.30
C VAL A 301 22.09 -1.41 8.08
N LYS A 302 23.20 -2.10 8.24
CA LYS A 302 24.03 -2.53 7.10
C LYS A 302 23.33 -3.64 6.34
N TYR A 303 23.36 -3.55 5.03
CA TYR A 303 22.74 -4.53 4.13
C TYR A 303 23.60 -4.77 2.89
N LYS A 304 23.34 -5.88 2.26
CA LYS A 304 23.75 -6.24 0.90
C LYS A 304 22.52 -6.30 0.02
N LYS A 305 22.71 -6.20 -1.29
CA LYS A 305 21.61 -6.31 -2.25
C LYS A 305 21.96 -7.28 -3.37
N ALA A 306 20.94 -7.95 -3.89
CA ALA A 306 21.03 -8.82 -5.05
C ALA A 306 19.95 -8.47 -6.04
N TYR A 307 20.28 -8.52 -7.32
CA TYR A 307 19.32 -8.37 -8.41
C TYR A 307 19.28 -9.66 -9.22
N ALA A 308 18.09 -10.02 -9.69
CA ALA A 308 17.89 -11.12 -10.62
C ALA A 308 16.89 -10.75 -11.70
N PHE A 309 17.11 -11.23 -12.91
CA PHE A 309 16.26 -10.94 -14.08
C PHE A 309 15.78 -12.23 -14.73
N PRO A 310 15.13 -13.14 -13.96
CA PRO A 310 14.64 -14.41 -14.50
C PRO A 310 13.42 -14.19 -15.41
N MET A 311 13.10 -15.22 -16.17
CA MET A 311 11.81 -15.29 -16.85
C MET A 311 10.71 -15.73 -15.86
N THR A 312 9.46 -15.35 -16.12
CA THR A 312 8.28 -15.75 -15.32
C THR A 312 8.09 -17.27 -15.25
N HIS A 313 8.51 -17.96 -16.31
CA HIS A 313 8.48 -19.42 -16.43
C HIS A 313 9.55 -19.87 -17.45
N ALA A 314 9.57 -21.13 -17.85
CA ALA A 314 10.57 -21.66 -18.79
C ALA A 314 10.59 -20.86 -20.09
N GLY A 315 11.74 -20.26 -20.45
CA GLY A 315 11.83 -19.29 -21.55
C GLY A 315 11.52 -19.85 -22.94
N TYR A 316 11.54 -21.17 -23.10
CA TYR A 316 11.12 -21.83 -24.36
C TYR A 316 9.60 -22.01 -24.45
N TYR A 317 8.87 -21.88 -23.33
CA TYR A 317 7.41 -21.98 -23.32
C TYR A 317 6.79 -20.63 -23.69
N PRO A 318 5.74 -20.62 -24.55
CA PRO A 318 5.16 -19.36 -25.03
C PRO A 318 4.64 -18.45 -23.90
N GLY A 319 4.82 -17.15 -24.05
CA GLY A 319 4.32 -16.13 -23.12
C GLY A 319 5.28 -15.80 -21.98
N ALA A 320 6.47 -16.40 -21.92
CA ALA A 320 7.45 -16.04 -20.90
C ALA A 320 7.88 -14.57 -21.01
N THR A 321 7.81 -13.84 -19.91
CA THR A 321 8.26 -12.46 -19.79
C THR A 321 9.31 -12.32 -18.69
N GLN A 322 10.13 -11.28 -18.77
CA GLN A 322 11.18 -11.06 -17.78
C GLN A 322 10.61 -10.47 -16.49
N LEU A 323 11.09 -10.97 -15.35
CA LEU A 323 10.94 -10.35 -14.03
C LEU A 323 12.16 -9.53 -13.69
N THR A 324 11.98 -8.46 -12.95
CA THR A 324 13.04 -7.75 -12.25
C THR A 324 12.83 -7.95 -10.76
N LEU A 325 13.80 -8.56 -10.09
CA LEU A 325 13.74 -8.86 -8.66
C LEU A 325 14.92 -8.20 -7.94
N LYS A 326 14.64 -7.64 -6.77
CA LYS A 326 15.63 -7.09 -5.85
C LYS A 326 15.44 -7.70 -4.47
N LEU A 327 16.55 -8.07 -3.83
CA LEU A 327 16.59 -8.60 -2.47
C LEU A 327 17.56 -7.77 -1.62
N LEU A 328 17.13 -7.41 -0.41
CA LEU A 328 17.96 -6.74 0.61
C LEU A 328 18.16 -7.71 1.77
N PHE A 329 19.42 -7.95 2.15
CA PHE A 329 19.77 -8.97 3.14
C PHE A 329 21.00 -8.58 3.98
N GLY A 330 21.12 -9.20 5.15
CA GLY A 330 22.21 -8.98 6.09
C GLY A 330 23.42 -9.88 5.84
N GLU A 331 24.48 -9.64 6.60
CA GLU A 331 25.76 -10.39 6.51
C GLU A 331 25.63 -11.88 6.88
N LYS A 332 24.62 -12.24 7.65
CA LYS A 332 24.32 -13.63 8.03
C LYS A 332 23.20 -14.24 7.17
N GLY A 333 22.78 -13.53 6.12
CA GLY A 333 21.71 -13.97 5.23
C GLY A 333 20.30 -13.65 5.71
N GLU A 334 20.13 -12.78 6.73
CA GLU A 334 18.81 -12.33 7.15
C GLU A 334 18.12 -11.57 6.03
N ILE A 335 16.87 -11.85 5.75
CA ILE A 335 16.12 -11.17 4.70
C ILE A 335 15.48 -9.91 5.28
N TYR A 336 15.83 -8.75 4.75
CA TYR A 336 15.30 -7.45 5.20
C TYR A 336 14.14 -6.94 4.35
N GLY A 337 14.16 -7.24 3.06
CA GLY A 337 13.11 -6.86 2.15
C GLY A 337 13.34 -7.33 0.73
N ALA A 338 12.28 -7.33 -0.06
CA ALA A 338 12.33 -7.68 -1.47
C ALA A 338 11.37 -6.82 -2.28
N GLN A 339 11.70 -6.62 -3.55
CA GLN A 339 10.90 -5.88 -4.52
C GLN A 339 10.89 -6.64 -5.84
N ALA A 340 9.78 -6.58 -6.55
CA ALA A 340 9.60 -7.27 -7.81
C ALA A 340 8.80 -6.41 -8.79
N ALA A 341 9.17 -6.50 -10.07
CA ALA A 341 8.46 -5.89 -11.18
C ALA A 341 8.38 -6.87 -12.36
N GLY A 342 7.29 -6.84 -13.11
CA GLY A 342 7.08 -7.70 -14.27
C GLY A 342 5.64 -7.67 -14.74
N ARG A 343 5.30 -8.52 -15.71
CA ARG A 343 3.92 -8.63 -16.22
C ARG A 343 3.09 -9.65 -15.44
N GLU A 344 3.67 -10.76 -15.08
CA GLU A 344 2.99 -11.89 -14.45
C GLU A 344 3.84 -12.52 -13.36
N ASN A 345 3.21 -13.24 -12.41
CA ASN A 345 3.85 -13.97 -11.32
C ASN A 345 4.75 -13.12 -10.39
N VAL A 346 4.56 -11.81 -10.36
CA VAL A 346 5.34 -10.86 -9.54
C VAL A 346 4.99 -11.03 -8.07
N GLU A 347 3.70 -11.00 -7.75
CA GLU A 347 3.17 -11.16 -6.40
C GLU A 347 3.55 -12.51 -5.79
N LYS A 348 3.55 -13.58 -6.60
CA LYS A 348 3.96 -14.91 -6.19
C LYS A 348 5.39 -14.94 -5.62
N GLN A 349 6.32 -14.22 -6.25
CA GLN A 349 7.71 -14.18 -5.77
C GLN A 349 7.77 -13.48 -4.41
N ILE A 350 7.07 -12.36 -4.27
CA ILE A 350 7.03 -11.58 -3.03
C ILE A 350 6.30 -12.35 -1.93
N ASP A 351 5.22 -13.07 -2.22
CA ASP A 351 4.51 -13.91 -1.25
C ASP A 351 5.41 -15.02 -0.69
N VAL A 352 6.16 -15.71 -1.55
CA VAL A 352 7.11 -16.74 -1.12
C VAL A 352 8.20 -16.13 -0.23
N ILE A 353 8.78 -15.00 -0.63
CA ILE A 353 9.81 -14.31 0.18
C ILE A 353 9.21 -13.82 1.50
N SER A 354 7.97 -13.32 1.49
CA SER A 354 7.26 -12.90 2.72
C SER A 354 7.14 -14.05 3.72
N VAL A 355 6.85 -15.27 3.25
CA VAL A 355 6.79 -16.46 4.12
C VAL A 355 8.16 -16.76 4.73
N PHE A 356 9.26 -16.70 3.97
CA PHE A 356 10.61 -16.85 4.50
C PHE A 356 10.91 -15.81 5.59
N MET A 357 10.55 -14.54 5.35
CA MET A 357 10.73 -13.48 6.35
C MET A 357 9.90 -13.72 7.62
N GLN A 358 8.65 -14.17 7.49
CA GLN A 358 7.76 -14.45 8.64
C GLN A 358 8.27 -15.61 9.50
N THR A 359 8.88 -16.61 8.90
CA THR A 359 9.44 -17.78 9.58
C THR A 359 10.86 -17.54 10.12
N GLY A 360 11.47 -16.38 9.83
CA GLY A 360 12.84 -16.08 10.20
C GLY A 360 13.89 -16.87 9.41
N ALA A 361 13.51 -17.38 8.23
CA ALA A 361 14.42 -18.06 7.32
C ALA A 361 15.37 -17.07 6.62
N SER A 362 16.42 -17.60 6.01
CA SER A 362 17.54 -16.86 5.44
C SER A 362 17.59 -16.98 3.91
N VAL A 363 18.52 -16.27 3.28
CA VAL A 363 18.82 -16.43 1.84
C VAL A 363 19.28 -17.85 1.51
N HIS A 364 19.89 -18.56 2.48
CA HIS A 364 20.29 -19.95 2.33
C HIS A 364 19.09 -20.90 2.21
N ASP A 365 18.02 -20.60 2.94
CA ASP A 365 16.79 -21.35 2.85
C ASP A 365 16.07 -21.08 1.52
N MET A 366 16.11 -19.82 1.04
CA MET A 366 15.63 -19.48 -0.31
C MET A 366 16.36 -20.27 -1.40
N ALA A 367 17.68 -20.41 -1.30
CA ALA A 367 18.48 -21.15 -2.27
C ALA A 367 18.11 -22.64 -2.31
N ARG A 368 17.68 -23.21 -1.19
CA ARG A 368 17.34 -24.63 -1.04
C ARG A 368 15.85 -24.95 -1.13
N ALA A 369 15.02 -23.93 -1.30
CA ALA A 369 13.57 -24.13 -1.31
C ALA A 369 13.12 -25.04 -2.45
N GLU A 370 12.29 -26.02 -2.14
CA GLU A 370 11.60 -26.84 -3.12
C GLU A 370 10.30 -26.13 -3.54
N LEU A 371 10.30 -25.60 -4.77
CA LEU A 371 9.17 -24.87 -5.34
C LEU A 371 8.64 -25.59 -6.58
N CYS A 372 7.33 -25.52 -6.79
CA CYS A 372 6.66 -26.18 -7.90
C CYS A 372 7.25 -25.77 -9.26
N TYR A 373 7.52 -26.75 -10.10
CA TYR A 373 7.97 -26.56 -11.48
C TYR A 373 7.15 -27.36 -12.48
N ALA A 374 6.69 -26.66 -13.49
CA ALA A 374 6.38 -27.18 -14.82
C ALA A 374 6.56 -26.02 -15.81
N PRO A 375 6.86 -26.28 -17.11
CA PRO A 375 7.22 -25.24 -18.08
C PRO A 375 6.28 -24.02 -18.13
N PRO A 376 4.94 -24.16 -18.01
CA PRO A 376 4.02 -23.00 -18.04
C PRO A 376 4.01 -22.16 -16.77
N TYR A 377 4.58 -22.63 -15.65
CA TYR A 377 4.39 -22.02 -14.33
C TYR A 377 5.67 -21.47 -13.70
N ASN A 378 6.82 -22.04 -14.02
CA ASN A 378 8.08 -21.70 -13.39
C ASN A 378 9.27 -22.18 -14.22
N SER A 379 10.48 -21.96 -13.72
CA SER A 379 11.71 -22.62 -14.14
C SER A 379 12.15 -23.62 -13.07
N ALA A 380 12.91 -24.65 -13.43
CA ALA A 380 13.44 -25.62 -12.47
C ALA A 380 14.29 -24.93 -11.38
N LYS A 381 15.01 -23.86 -11.75
CA LYS A 381 15.62 -22.90 -10.87
C LYS A 381 14.69 -21.70 -10.77
N SER A 382 13.83 -21.67 -9.73
CA SER A 382 12.82 -20.63 -9.59
C SER A 382 13.46 -19.23 -9.40
N PRO A 383 12.74 -18.14 -9.66
CA PRO A 383 13.22 -16.79 -9.39
C PRO A 383 13.67 -16.58 -7.95
N VAL A 384 12.98 -17.17 -6.97
CA VAL A 384 13.35 -17.11 -5.54
C VAL A 384 14.64 -17.87 -5.26
N ASN A 385 14.80 -19.09 -5.83
CA ASN A 385 16.06 -19.83 -5.71
C ASN A 385 17.23 -19.05 -6.34
N MET A 386 17.00 -18.41 -7.50
CA MET A 386 18.01 -17.61 -8.18
C MET A 386 18.49 -16.45 -7.32
N LEU A 387 17.60 -15.73 -6.66
CA LEU A 387 17.97 -14.68 -5.68
C LEU A 387 18.77 -15.26 -4.53
N GLY A 388 18.38 -16.41 -3.99
CA GLY A 388 19.12 -17.11 -2.93
C GLY A 388 20.54 -17.48 -3.36
N PHE A 389 20.73 -18.04 -4.55
CA PHE A 389 22.07 -18.39 -5.09
C PHE A 389 22.93 -17.15 -5.31
N ILE A 390 22.37 -16.05 -5.83
CA ILE A 390 23.11 -14.80 -6.02
C ILE A 390 23.55 -14.24 -4.65
N ALA A 391 22.65 -14.24 -3.66
CA ALA A 391 22.95 -13.78 -2.32
C ALA A 391 24.05 -14.63 -1.65
N GLU A 392 24.01 -15.95 -1.78
CA GLU A 392 25.07 -16.86 -1.29
C GLU A 392 26.44 -16.55 -1.96
N ASN A 393 26.45 -16.34 -3.28
CA ASN A 393 27.68 -15.99 -4.00
C ASN A 393 28.25 -14.63 -3.54
N ILE A 394 27.41 -13.65 -3.23
CA ILE A 394 27.83 -12.35 -2.68
C ILE A 394 28.38 -12.53 -1.25
N LEU A 395 27.72 -13.30 -0.39
CA LEU A 395 28.12 -13.53 0.99
C LEU A 395 29.44 -14.28 1.09
N SER A 396 29.65 -15.27 0.24
CA SER A 396 30.89 -16.07 0.21
C SER A 396 32.05 -15.36 -0.48
N GLY A 397 31.81 -14.22 -1.14
CA GLY A 397 32.80 -13.53 -1.96
C GLY A 397 33.14 -14.25 -3.28
N LEU A 398 32.39 -15.30 -3.65
CA LEU A 398 32.58 -16.04 -4.89
C LEU A 398 32.33 -15.19 -6.13
N CYS A 399 31.38 -14.23 -6.02
CA CYS A 399 31.05 -13.27 -7.07
C CYS A 399 31.15 -11.85 -6.51
N PRO A 400 32.28 -11.17 -6.63
CA PRO A 400 32.41 -9.75 -6.31
C PRO A 400 31.42 -8.94 -7.14
N THR A 401 30.59 -8.16 -6.46
CA THR A 401 29.51 -7.41 -7.10
C THR A 401 29.70 -5.92 -6.85
N VAL A 402 29.59 -5.13 -7.91
CA VAL A 402 29.62 -3.66 -7.91
C VAL A 402 28.29 -3.15 -8.46
N TYR A 403 27.78 -2.08 -7.91
CA TYR A 403 26.52 -1.48 -8.36
C TYR A 403 26.80 -0.17 -9.12
N PRO A 404 25.88 0.28 -9.98
CA PRO A 404 26.09 1.50 -10.77
C PRO A 404 26.48 2.72 -9.94
N GLU A 405 25.95 2.86 -8.74
CA GLU A 405 26.27 3.95 -7.81
C GLU A 405 27.67 3.88 -7.19
N ASP A 406 28.32 2.72 -7.24
CA ASP A 406 29.67 2.51 -6.72
C ASP A 406 30.75 2.79 -7.78
N LEU A 407 30.34 3.02 -9.05
CA LEU A 407 31.27 3.26 -10.16
C LEU A 407 31.79 4.70 -10.13
N GLY A 408 33.10 4.85 -10.16
CA GLY A 408 33.81 6.12 -10.34
C GLY A 408 33.89 6.55 -11.80
N ALA A 409 34.19 7.83 -12.04
CA ALA A 409 34.30 8.37 -13.39
C ALA A 409 35.46 7.75 -14.20
N ASP A 410 36.48 7.21 -13.50
CA ASP A 410 37.67 6.61 -14.12
C ASP A 410 37.61 5.09 -14.23
N ASP A 411 36.50 4.47 -13.80
CA ASP A 411 36.34 3.01 -13.87
C ASP A 411 36.09 2.55 -15.31
N PHE A 412 36.81 1.52 -15.72
CA PHE A 412 36.59 0.88 -17.00
C PHE A 412 35.39 -0.07 -16.92
N VAL A 413 34.32 0.26 -17.64
CA VAL A 413 33.08 -0.55 -17.71
C VAL A 413 33.04 -1.25 -19.06
N LEU A 414 33.10 -2.60 -19.05
CA LEU A 414 32.87 -3.41 -20.23
C LEU A 414 31.45 -3.93 -20.25
N ASP A 415 30.63 -3.44 -21.19
CA ASP A 415 29.31 -4.00 -21.43
C ASP A 415 29.40 -5.28 -22.27
N VAL A 416 28.99 -6.39 -21.65
CA VAL A 416 29.01 -7.71 -22.29
C VAL A 416 27.59 -8.18 -22.72
N ARG A 417 26.61 -7.32 -22.64
CA ARG A 417 25.24 -7.62 -23.10
C ARG A 417 25.19 -7.59 -24.63
N THR A 418 24.30 -8.43 -25.19
CA THR A 418 24.05 -8.50 -26.65
C THR A 418 23.01 -7.49 -27.10
#